data_21c09b09bd6dc36d6790584f139a34cc
#
_entry.id   21c09b09bd6dc36d6790584f139a34cc
#
_cell.length_a   1.000
_cell.length_b   1.000
_cell.length_c   1.000
_cell.angle_alpha   90.00
_cell.angle_beta   90.00
_cell.angle_gamma   90.00
#
_symmetry.space_group_name_H-M   'P 1'
#
loop_
_entity.id
_entity.type
_entity.pdbx_description
1 polymer ?
#
loop_
_entity_poly.entity_id
_entity_poly.type
_entity_poly.pdbx_seq_one_letter_code
_entity_poly.pdbx_strand_id
1 'polypeptide(L)'
;MHARSSSARLPWCALLATGLSLLAGFSASSEAAPAFVPKIVNSSTVPANGDVNPYGVAFVPAGFPGGGLIAQGDVLVANFNNSANLQGTGTTIVSFSPNGALAPPGSATTFFSSPVAGLDTALGVLRGGFVIVGNVPTTDGTSATITQGALQVIDRNGNLVGTVSDSTFLDSPWDLAIDDEGENARIFVSNVLSGTVTRLDVAVGSTNVTVLRETMIARNYTHAPNAAALVVGPTGLAFDKATDTLYVASTADNAIFAVKNAVHATGAVSKGVSVFSDPHLRGPLALRFAPNGNLLTANGDAFNADPLHPSEIVEFTTDGGFVREYDVDSSPGGAFGIDTVLEEDAAFNYAVIDDVTNNLSVSHQPVK
;
A
#
# COMPACT_ATOMS: atom_id res chain seq x y z
N MET A 1 -101.09 -9.52 -32.20
CA MET A 1 -100.33 -8.47 -32.90
C MET A 1 -98.88 -8.52 -32.45
N HIS A 2 -98.02 -8.84 -33.35
CA HIS A 2 -96.55 -8.73 -33.40
C HIS A 2 -95.70 -9.10 -32.20
N ALA A 3 -95.17 -10.31 -32.29
CA ALA A 3 -93.98 -10.79 -31.57
C ALA A 3 -92.74 -10.21 -32.19
N ARG A 4 -91.74 -9.77 -31.40
CA ARG A 4 -90.35 -9.59 -31.84
C ARG A 4 -89.46 -10.42 -30.94
N SER A 5 -88.83 -11.41 -31.56
CA SER A 5 -87.73 -12.19 -31.00
C SER A 5 -86.43 -11.33 -30.82
N SER A 6 -85.79 -11.39 -29.73
CA SER A 6 -84.43 -10.86 -29.53
C SER A 6 -83.47 -12.01 -29.24
N SER A 7 -82.58 -12.24 -30.11
CA SER A 7 -81.46 -13.17 -30.02
C SER A 7 -80.37 -12.61 -29.09
N ALA A 8 -80.11 -13.34 -28.02
CA ALA A 8 -78.97 -13.04 -27.13
C ALA A 8 -77.67 -13.51 -27.76
N ARG A 9 -76.72 -12.60 -27.90
CA ARG A 9 -75.32 -12.89 -28.22
C ARG A 9 -74.51 -12.99 -26.93
N LEU A 10 -73.78 -14.09 -26.73
CA LEU A 10 -72.81 -14.31 -25.70
C LEU A 10 -71.54 -13.54 -26.02
N PRO A 11 -70.89 -12.89 -25.05
CA PRO A 11 -69.59 -12.32 -25.28
C PRO A 11 -68.48 -13.36 -25.06
N TRP A 12 -67.54 -13.39 -25.97
CA TRP A 12 -66.30 -14.13 -25.85
C TRP A 12 -65.42 -13.51 -24.74
N CYS A 13 -65.11 -14.31 -23.71
CA CYS A 13 -64.04 -13.99 -22.76
C CYS A 13 -62.70 -14.25 -23.43
N ALA A 14 -61.97 -13.17 -23.70
CA ALA A 14 -60.56 -13.26 -24.04
C ALA A 14 -59.76 -13.48 -22.77
N LEU A 15 -59.15 -14.66 -22.60
CA LEU A 15 -58.15 -14.93 -21.59
C LEU A 15 -56.84 -14.20 -22.00
N LEU A 16 -56.52 -13.11 -21.29
CA LEU A 16 -55.20 -12.52 -21.28
C LEU A 16 -54.30 -13.36 -20.37
N ALA A 17 -53.45 -14.20 -20.95
CA ALA A 17 -52.35 -14.86 -20.24
C ALA A 17 -51.23 -13.84 -20.02
N THR A 18 -51.18 -13.25 -18.82
CA THR A 18 -50.03 -12.47 -18.37
C THR A 18 -48.87 -13.43 -18.03
N GLY A 19 -47.98 -13.62 -18.99
CA GLY A 19 -46.72 -14.29 -18.76
C GLY A 19 -45.84 -13.46 -17.83
N LEU A 20 -45.75 -13.86 -16.57
CA LEU A 20 -44.77 -13.33 -15.61
C LEU A 20 -43.43 -13.97 -15.93
N SER A 21 -42.60 -13.28 -16.71
CA SER A 21 -41.20 -13.67 -16.92
C SER A 21 -40.42 -13.40 -15.64
N LEU A 22 -40.20 -14.45 -14.84
CA LEU A 22 -39.17 -14.42 -13.79
C LEU A 22 -37.82 -14.30 -14.50
N LEU A 23 -37.26 -13.09 -14.56
CA LEU A 23 -35.83 -12.87 -14.73
C LEU A 23 -35.15 -13.36 -13.45
N ALA A 24 -34.73 -14.63 -13.44
CA ALA A 24 -33.76 -15.11 -12.48
C ALA A 24 -32.46 -14.38 -12.77
N GLY A 25 -32.19 -13.30 -12.02
CA GLY A 25 -30.88 -12.66 -11.98
C GLY A 25 -29.89 -13.69 -11.46
N PHE A 26 -29.12 -14.30 -12.34
CA PHE A 26 -27.89 -14.98 -11.95
C PHE A 26 -26.95 -13.89 -11.47
N SER A 27 -26.89 -13.66 -10.16
CA SER A 27 -25.73 -13.06 -9.54
C SER A 27 -24.61 -14.06 -9.75
N ALA A 28 -23.76 -13.82 -10.73
CA ALA A 28 -22.47 -14.49 -10.79
C ALA A 28 -21.75 -14.08 -9.50
N SER A 29 -21.68 -14.97 -8.54
CA SER A 29 -20.75 -14.86 -7.44
C SER A 29 -19.36 -14.83 -8.09
N SER A 30 -18.68 -13.70 -8.03
CA SER A 30 -17.25 -13.64 -8.35
C SER A 30 -16.59 -14.65 -7.41
N GLU A 31 -16.12 -15.76 -7.97
CA GLU A 31 -15.32 -16.71 -7.21
C GLU A 31 -14.03 -15.98 -6.83
N ALA A 32 -13.75 -15.89 -5.53
CA ALA A 32 -12.53 -15.25 -5.05
C ALA A 32 -11.32 -15.93 -5.69
N ALA A 33 -10.33 -15.15 -6.10
CA ALA A 33 -9.09 -15.71 -6.62
C ALA A 33 -8.45 -16.64 -5.55
N PRO A 34 -7.70 -17.69 -5.96
CA PRO A 34 -7.04 -18.57 -4.99
C PRO A 34 -6.11 -17.81 -4.07
N ALA A 35 -6.01 -18.25 -2.82
CA ALA A 35 -5.15 -17.61 -1.81
C ALA A 35 -3.69 -17.57 -2.23
N PHE A 36 -3.04 -16.43 -1.98
CA PHE A 36 -1.61 -16.23 -2.20
C PHE A 36 -0.81 -16.79 -1.01
N VAL A 37 0.16 -17.68 -1.26
CA VAL A 37 0.98 -18.29 -0.22
C VAL A 37 2.45 -18.24 -0.62
N PRO A 38 3.21 -17.23 -0.15
CA PRO A 38 4.61 -17.07 -0.54
C PRO A 38 5.54 -18.14 0.07
N LYS A 39 6.61 -18.48 -0.66
CA LYS A 39 7.78 -19.18 -0.12
C LYS A 39 8.87 -18.16 0.10
N ILE A 40 9.43 -18.12 1.30
CA ILE A 40 10.24 -17.02 1.80
C ILE A 40 11.74 -17.35 1.73
N VAL A 41 12.53 -16.36 1.29
CA VAL A 41 13.99 -16.31 1.44
C VAL A 41 14.33 -15.06 2.24
N ASN A 42 15.00 -15.20 3.37
CA ASN A 42 15.25 -14.11 4.31
C ASN A 42 16.64 -13.51 4.16
N SER A 43 16.75 -12.19 4.24
CA SER A 43 18.00 -11.45 4.32
C SER A 43 17.90 -10.37 5.40
N SER A 44 18.97 -10.15 6.19
CA SER A 44 18.95 -9.06 7.16
C SER A 44 18.91 -7.69 6.48
N THR A 45 18.15 -6.76 7.08
CA THR A 45 18.07 -5.35 6.67
C THR A 45 19.00 -4.44 7.46
N VAL A 46 19.72 -4.98 8.44
CA VAL A 46 20.60 -4.21 9.34
C VAL A 46 21.93 -3.88 8.66
N PRO A 47 22.21 -2.60 8.36
CA PRO A 47 23.50 -2.15 7.79
C PRO A 47 24.58 -1.95 8.86
N ALA A 48 25.77 -1.53 8.43
CA ALA A 48 26.93 -1.35 9.31
C ALA A 48 26.75 -0.27 10.39
N ASN A 49 25.89 0.74 10.17
CA ASN A 49 25.56 1.76 11.19
C ASN A 49 24.60 1.24 12.27
N GLY A 50 24.02 0.05 12.06
CA GLY A 50 23.15 -0.60 13.02
C GLY A 50 21.70 -0.12 13.01
N ASP A 51 21.24 0.64 12.02
CA ASP A 51 19.81 0.99 11.87
C ASP A 51 18.98 -0.28 11.77
N VAL A 52 17.82 -0.27 12.41
CA VAL A 52 16.92 -1.41 12.61
C VAL A 52 15.47 -1.00 12.34
N ASN A 53 14.55 -1.94 12.59
CA ASN A 53 13.11 -1.74 12.44
C ASN A 53 12.77 -1.31 11.00
N PRO A 54 12.92 -2.24 10.02
CA PRO A 54 12.62 -1.97 8.62
C PRO A 54 11.12 -1.72 8.44
N TYR A 55 10.76 -0.68 7.70
CA TYR A 55 9.38 -0.31 7.43
C TYR A 55 9.04 -0.36 5.94
N GLY A 56 9.61 0.56 5.16
CA GLY A 56 9.37 0.66 3.73
C GLY A 56 10.06 -0.44 2.95
N VAL A 57 9.36 -1.01 1.96
CA VAL A 57 9.93 -1.94 1.00
C VAL A 57 9.45 -1.59 -0.40
N ALA A 58 10.34 -1.64 -1.39
CA ALA A 58 9.99 -1.40 -2.79
C ALA A 58 10.89 -2.18 -3.76
N PHE A 59 10.30 -2.77 -4.78
CA PHE A 59 11.04 -3.31 -5.92
C PHE A 59 11.52 -2.20 -6.86
N VAL A 60 12.72 -2.35 -7.40
CA VAL A 60 13.18 -1.53 -8.52
C VAL A 60 12.51 -2.04 -9.80
N PRO A 61 11.66 -1.22 -10.46
CA PRO A 61 10.78 -1.67 -11.53
C PRO A 61 11.52 -1.97 -12.84
N ALA A 62 10.86 -2.71 -13.73
CA ALA A 62 11.31 -2.91 -15.09
C ALA A 62 11.51 -1.58 -15.83
N GLY A 63 12.58 -1.50 -16.63
CA GLY A 63 12.94 -0.30 -17.37
C GLY A 63 13.68 0.75 -16.53
N PHE A 64 14.02 0.48 -15.27
CA PHE A 64 14.87 1.37 -14.47
C PHE A 64 16.25 1.55 -15.11
N PRO A 65 16.80 2.77 -15.19
CA PRO A 65 18.06 3.04 -15.88
C PRO A 65 19.25 2.35 -15.20
N GLY A 66 20.03 1.61 -15.97
CA GLY A 66 21.25 0.97 -15.48
C GLY A 66 22.39 1.95 -15.17
N GLY A 67 23.49 1.42 -14.60
CA GLY A 67 24.71 2.18 -14.31
C GLY A 67 24.69 2.98 -13.01
N GLY A 68 23.77 2.66 -12.08
CA GLY A 68 23.75 3.16 -10.71
C GLY A 68 24.13 2.10 -9.69
N LEU A 69 23.84 2.35 -8.40
CA LEU A 69 24.06 1.43 -7.29
C LEU A 69 22.97 0.35 -7.21
N ILE A 70 21.82 0.59 -7.84
CA ILE A 70 20.67 -0.30 -7.88
C ILE A 70 20.27 -0.60 -9.33
N ALA A 71 19.66 -1.75 -9.55
CA ALA A 71 19.25 -2.24 -10.85
C ALA A 71 17.83 -2.82 -10.79
N GLN A 72 17.20 -2.98 -11.95
CA GLN A 72 15.90 -3.63 -12.07
C GLN A 72 15.86 -4.96 -11.31
N GLY A 73 14.81 -5.16 -10.52
CA GLY A 73 14.58 -6.36 -9.72
C GLY A 73 15.24 -6.35 -8.35
N ASP A 74 16.11 -5.36 -8.04
CA ASP A 74 16.59 -5.16 -6.67
C ASP A 74 15.41 -4.78 -5.75
N VAL A 75 15.56 -5.07 -4.47
CA VAL A 75 14.60 -4.68 -3.43
C VAL A 75 15.26 -3.67 -2.51
N LEU A 76 14.57 -2.57 -2.27
CA LEU A 76 14.98 -1.52 -1.34
C LEU A 76 14.20 -1.64 -0.04
N VAL A 77 14.87 -1.38 1.09
CA VAL A 77 14.23 -1.38 2.41
C VAL A 77 14.68 -0.15 3.20
N ALA A 78 13.71 0.60 3.75
CA ALA A 78 13.97 1.73 4.64
C ALA A 78 13.94 1.27 6.11
N ASN A 79 14.97 1.61 6.88
CA ASN A 79 15.04 1.36 8.30
C ASN A 79 14.56 2.59 9.07
N PHE A 80 13.54 2.41 9.91
CA PHE A 80 12.86 3.50 10.62
C PHE A 80 13.56 3.92 11.91
N ASN A 81 14.25 3.00 12.58
CA ASN A 81 14.89 3.22 13.86
C ASN A 81 16.42 3.21 13.73
N ASN A 82 17.08 3.98 14.61
CA ASN A 82 18.53 3.89 14.75
C ASN A 82 18.97 2.63 15.53
N SER A 83 20.28 2.46 15.72
CA SER A 83 20.83 1.31 16.45
C SER A 83 20.42 1.20 17.92
N ALA A 84 19.83 2.25 18.51
CA ALA A 84 19.23 2.22 19.84
C ALA A 84 17.73 1.85 19.81
N ASN A 85 17.21 1.52 18.62
CA ASN A 85 15.81 1.18 18.37
C ASN A 85 14.82 2.30 18.77
N LEU A 86 15.21 3.56 18.56
CA LEU A 86 14.33 4.71 18.77
C LEU A 86 13.51 4.98 17.51
N GLN A 87 12.19 5.03 17.62
CA GLN A 87 11.28 5.21 16.50
C GLN A 87 11.47 6.57 15.82
N GLY A 88 11.45 6.60 14.48
CA GLY A 88 11.60 7.82 13.71
C GLY A 88 12.99 8.45 13.74
N THR A 89 14.03 7.66 14.00
CA THR A 89 15.43 8.13 14.06
C THR A 89 16.36 7.38 13.10
N GLY A 90 15.87 6.40 12.35
CA GLY A 90 16.63 5.69 11.31
C GLY A 90 16.89 6.56 10.08
N THR A 91 17.97 6.27 9.38
CA THR A 91 18.46 7.11 8.28
C THR A 91 18.80 6.32 7.03
N THR A 92 18.74 4.99 7.05
CA THR A 92 19.28 4.19 5.94
C THR A 92 18.20 3.55 5.08
N ILE A 93 18.45 3.54 3.77
CA ILE A 93 17.84 2.60 2.83
C ILE A 93 18.91 1.60 2.45
N VAL A 94 18.59 0.31 2.61
CA VAL A 94 19.45 -0.78 2.16
C VAL A 94 18.92 -1.39 0.87
N SER A 95 19.78 -2.04 0.09
CA SER A 95 19.42 -2.72 -1.15
C SER A 95 19.75 -4.21 -1.06
N PHE A 96 18.86 -5.02 -1.61
CA PHE A 96 19.01 -6.45 -1.80
C PHE A 96 18.94 -6.76 -3.29
N SER A 97 19.96 -7.45 -3.82
CA SER A 97 19.96 -7.92 -5.21
C SER A 97 19.53 -9.38 -5.25
N PRO A 98 18.59 -9.77 -6.15
CA PRO A 98 18.15 -11.17 -6.30
C PRO A 98 19.29 -12.13 -6.61
N ASN A 99 20.35 -11.64 -7.26
CA ASN A 99 21.55 -12.41 -7.59
C ASN A 99 22.67 -12.24 -6.56
N GLY A 100 22.42 -11.45 -5.49
CA GLY A 100 23.39 -11.17 -4.44
C GLY A 100 23.39 -12.24 -3.34
N ALA A 101 24.42 -12.19 -2.50
CA ALA A 101 24.45 -12.99 -1.28
C ALA A 101 23.46 -12.42 -0.26
N LEU A 102 22.82 -13.31 0.51
CA LEU A 102 22.01 -12.90 1.66
C LEU A 102 22.89 -12.22 2.70
N ALA A 103 22.43 -11.09 3.23
CA ALA A 103 23.17 -10.32 4.22
C ALA A 103 22.95 -10.88 5.63
N PRO A 104 24.00 -11.21 6.39
CA PRO A 104 23.88 -11.38 7.84
C PRO A 104 23.67 -10.02 8.53
N PRO A 105 23.19 -10.00 9.79
CA PRO A 105 23.01 -8.77 10.54
C PRO A 105 24.27 -7.88 10.57
N GLY A 106 24.12 -6.58 10.35
CA GLY A 106 25.21 -5.60 10.31
C GLY A 106 25.97 -5.54 8.98
N SER A 107 25.50 -6.24 7.93
CA SER A 107 26.17 -6.25 6.63
C SER A 107 25.26 -5.98 5.43
N ALA A 108 24.01 -5.58 5.66
CA ALA A 108 23.12 -5.16 4.57
C ALA A 108 23.74 -3.97 3.80
N THR A 109 23.68 -4.02 2.48
CA THR A 109 24.28 -3.00 1.62
C THR A 109 23.50 -1.71 1.71
N THR A 110 24.12 -0.63 2.19
CA THR A 110 23.51 0.69 2.23
C THR A 110 23.45 1.28 0.82
N PHE A 111 22.26 1.60 0.35
CA PHE A 111 22.02 2.34 -0.88
C PHE A 111 22.04 3.84 -0.62
N PHE A 112 21.39 4.29 0.45
CA PHE A 112 21.24 5.70 0.79
C PHE A 112 21.35 5.91 2.29
N SER A 113 21.97 7.03 2.69
CA SER A 113 21.95 7.53 4.06
C SER A 113 21.36 8.94 4.08
N SER A 114 20.20 9.07 4.69
CA SER A 114 19.47 10.33 4.76
C SER A 114 20.12 11.32 5.72
N PRO A 115 20.21 12.62 5.36
CA PRO A 115 20.58 13.67 6.29
C PRO A 115 19.46 14.00 7.31
N VAL A 116 18.25 13.47 7.10
CA VAL A 116 17.07 13.64 7.97
C VAL A 116 16.60 12.27 8.41
N ALA A 117 16.36 12.11 9.70
CA ALA A 117 15.92 10.85 10.29
C ALA A 117 14.46 10.49 9.97
N GLY A 118 14.06 9.27 10.31
CA GLY A 118 12.68 8.83 10.29
C GLY A 118 12.19 8.31 8.93
N LEU A 119 13.04 7.67 8.14
CA LEU A 119 12.61 7.00 6.91
C LEU A 119 11.55 5.94 7.23
N ASP A 120 10.47 5.88 6.46
CA ASP A 120 9.30 5.07 6.80
C ASP A 120 8.79 4.18 5.64
N THR A 121 7.51 3.78 5.71
CA THR A 121 6.87 2.94 4.71
C THR A 121 6.65 3.63 3.37
N ALA A 122 6.66 4.96 3.32
CA ALA A 122 6.57 5.73 2.08
C ALA A 122 7.84 5.54 1.23
N LEU A 123 8.00 4.38 0.63
CA LEU A 123 9.11 4.04 -0.25
C LEU A 123 8.60 3.57 -1.60
N GLY A 124 9.10 4.17 -2.68
CA GLY A 124 8.73 3.81 -4.04
C GLY A 124 9.80 4.18 -5.05
N VAL A 125 9.76 3.56 -6.21
CA VAL A 125 10.78 3.72 -7.27
C VAL A 125 10.11 4.13 -8.57
N LEU A 126 10.59 5.22 -9.15
CA LEU A 126 10.18 5.71 -10.48
C LEU A 126 11.08 5.11 -11.57
N ARG A 127 10.48 4.64 -12.66
CA ARG A 127 11.21 4.12 -13.83
C ARG A 127 12.22 5.11 -14.42
N GLY A 128 12.02 6.41 -14.19
CA GLY A 128 12.95 7.46 -14.60
C GLY A 128 14.28 7.50 -13.83
N GLY A 129 14.51 6.59 -12.87
CA GLY A 129 15.78 6.47 -12.16
C GLY A 129 15.82 7.15 -10.81
N PHE A 130 14.67 7.33 -10.16
CA PHE A 130 14.58 7.96 -8.84
C PHE A 130 13.89 7.07 -7.82
N VAL A 131 14.36 7.17 -6.58
CA VAL A 131 13.71 6.59 -5.40
C VAL A 131 13.06 7.74 -4.63
N ILE A 132 11.81 7.53 -4.22
CA ILE A 132 11.07 8.47 -3.37
C ILE A 132 10.90 7.82 -2.01
N VAL A 133 11.27 8.52 -0.94
CA VAL A 133 11.04 8.06 0.42
C VAL A 133 10.47 9.17 1.28
N GLY A 134 9.49 8.82 2.10
CA GLY A 134 8.97 9.69 3.15
C GLY A 134 9.79 9.61 4.42
N ASN A 135 9.55 10.57 5.30
CA ASN A 135 10.06 10.51 6.65
C ASN A 135 9.07 11.04 7.68
N VAL A 136 9.06 10.41 8.85
CA VAL A 136 8.30 10.80 10.05
C VAL A 136 9.30 10.97 11.19
N PRO A 137 10.04 12.08 11.22
CA PRO A 137 11.15 12.25 12.14
C PRO A 137 10.69 12.53 13.56
N THR A 138 11.40 11.94 14.52
CA THR A 138 11.31 12.26 15.94
C THR A 138 12.69 12.63 16.49
N THR A 139 12.75 13.22 17.67
CA THR A 139 14.02 13.50 18.36
C THR A 139 14.33 12.51 19.48
N ASP A 140 13.32 11.84 20.01
CA ASP A 140 13.44 10.95 21.16
C ASP A 140 12.70 9.61 21.04
N GLY A 141 12.14 9.31 19.85
CA GLY A 141 11.39 8.09 19.62
C GLY A 141 9.95 8.13 20.13
N THR A 142 9.45 9.28 20.57
CA THR A 142 8.08 9.40 21.08
C THR A 142 7.18 10.22 20.16
N SER A 143 5.87 9.96 20.24
CA SER A 143 4.86 10.71 19.50
C SER A 143 4.81 12.20 19.85
N ALA A 144 5.35 12.61 21.00
CA ALA A 144 5.38 14.01 21.41
C ALA A 144 6.38 14.86 20.59
N THR A 145 7.34 14.22 19.94
CA THR A 145 8.40 14.91 19.18
C THR A 145 8.33 14.71 17.67
N ILE A 146 7.25 14.09 17.17
CA ILE A 146 7.02 13.95 15.72
C ILE A 146 6.93 15.33 15.08
N THR A 147 7.55 15.48 13.91
CA THR A 147 7.44 16.67 13.08
C THR A 147 6.84 16.35 11.71
N GLN A 148 6.52 17.38 10.95
CA GLN A 148 5.82 17.29 9.66
C GLN A 148 6.43 16.30 8.67
N GLY A 149 7.77 16.17 8.62
CA GLY A 149 8.44 15.34 7.62
C GLY A 149 8.38 15.90 6.19
N ALA A 150 8.84 15.07 5.24
CA ALA A 150 8.91 15.41 3.82
C ALA A 150 9.06 14.14 2.97
N LEU A 151 8.96 14.28 1.64
CA LEU A 151 9.44 13.27 0.70
C LEU A 151 10.84 13.65 0.21
N GLN A 152 11.76 12.69 0.25
CA GLN A 152 13.11 12.83 -0.30
C GLN A 152 13.16 12.15 -1.67
N VAL A 153 13.83 12.80 -2.62
CA VAL A 153 14.07 12.31 -3.98
C VAL A 153 15.53 11.94 -4.10
N ILE A 154 15.81 10.68 -4.39
CA ILE A 154 17.14 10.10 -4.42
C ILE A 154 17.41 9.59 -5.83
N ASP A 155 18.58 9.86 -6.38
CA ASP A 155 18.97 9.31 -7.68
C ASP A 155 19.42 7.85 -7.59
N ARG A 156 19.58 7.18 -8.72
CA ARG A 156 20.04 5.78 -8.80
C ARG A 156 21.44 5.52 -8.23
N ASN A 157 22.21 6.56 -7.91
CA ASN A 157 23.52 6.47 -7.28
C ASN A 157 23.47 6.72 -5.76
N GLY A 158 22.28 6.81 -5.17
CA GLY A 158 22.11 7.07 -3.75
C GLY A 158 22.37 8.52 -3.34
N ASN A 159 22.29 9.49 -4.25
CA ASN A 159 22.42 10.90 -3.92
C ASN A 159 21.05 11.54 -3.70
N LEU A 160 20.88 12.31 -2.62
CA LEU A 160 19.72 13.16 -2.42
C LEU A 160 19.74 14.29 -3.47
N VAL A 161 18.75 14.33 -4.37
CA VAL A 161 18.65 15.31 -5.45
C VAL A 161 17.48 16.27 -5.30
N GLY A 162 16.58 16.01 -4.33
CA GLY A 162 15.45 16.88 -4.05
C GLY A 162 14.73 16.53 -2.76
N THR A 163 13.95 17.49 -2.28
CA THR A 163 13.03 17.30 -1.14
C THR A 163 11.72 18.00 -1.47
N VAL A 164 10.61 17.30 -1.27
CA VAL A 164 9.26 17.85 -1.42
C VAL A 164 8.67 18.01 -0.02
N SER A 165 8.34 19.26 0.34
CA SER A 165 7.77 19.61 1.64
C SER A 165 6.72 20.69 1.45
N ASP A 166 5.50 20.43 1.87
CA ASP A 166 4.39 21.36 1.89
C ASP A 166 3.46 21.04 3.07
N SER A 167 3.32 21.99 4.00
CA SER A 167 2.55 21.77 5.24
C SER A 167 1.04 21.63 5.04
N THR A 168 0.54 21.92 3.84
CA THR A 168 -0.88 21.75 3.49
C THR A 168 -1.16 20.38 2.93
N PHE A 169 -0.19 19.82 2.20
CA PHE A 169 -0.36 18.60 1.41
C PHE A 169 0.47 17.42 1.91
N LEU A 170 1.55 17.65 2.64
CA LEU A 170 2.43 16.63 3.21
C LEU A 170 2.59 16.85 4.72
N ASP A 171 2.05 15.95 5.51
CA ASP A 171 2.08 16.01 6.97
C ASP A 171 2.37 14.63 7.57
N SER A 172 3.64 14.32 7.71
CA SER A 172 4.19 12.99 8.02
C SER A 172 3.73 11.95 6.99
N PRO A 173 4.33 11.97 5.79
CA PRO A 173 4.02 11.01 4.72
C PRO A 173 4.38 9.60 5.18
N TRP A 174 3.36 8.72 5.36
CA TRP A 174 3.54 7.39 5.93
C TRP A 174 3.69 6.29 4.87
N ASP A 175 2.90 6.31 3.81
CA ASP A 175 3.05 5.38 2.68
C ASP A 175 2.76 6.10 1.37
N LEU A 176 3.17 5.48 0.26
CA LEU A 176 2.90 5.98 -1.07
C LEU A 176 2.55 4.86 -2.06
N ALA A 177 1.74 5.23 -3.05
CA ALA A 177 1.50 4.43 -4.25
C ALA A 177 1.81 5.28 -5.49
N ILE A 178 2.39 4.68 -6.52
CA ILE A 178 2.84 5.38 -7.72
C ILE A 178 2.11 4.88 -8.96
N ASP A 179 1.52 5.79 -9.74
CA ASP A 179 1.12 5.57 -11.11
C ASP A 179 2.18 6.20 -12.03
N ASP A 180 3.14 5.39 -12.47
CA ASP A 180 4.28 5.82 -13.27
C ASP A 180 3.99 5.71 -14.77
N GLU A 181 4.01 6.84 -15.48
CA GLU A 181 3.82 6.95 -16.93
C GLU A 181 5.14 7.31 -17.65
N GLY A 182 6.29 7.20 -16.99
CA GLY A 182 7.62 7.51 -17.53
C GLY A 182 8.01 8.96 -17.28
N GLU A 183 7.79 9.88 -18.22
CA GLU A 183 8.11 11.31 -18.06
C GLU A 183 7.20 12.04 -17.08
N ASN A 184 6.08 11.43 -16.71
CA ASN A 184 5.15 11.94 -15.73
C ASN A 184 4.78 10.80 -14.77
N ALA A 185 4.44 11.14 -13.53
CA ALA A 185 3.90 10.19 -12.58
C ALA A 185 2.89 10.87 -11.66
N ARG A 186 2.05 10.06 -11.03
CA ARG A 186 1.21 10.46 -9.90
C ARG A 186 1.65 9.69 -8.68
N ILE A 187 1.96 10.43 -7.62
CA ILE A 187 2.35 9.85 -6.36
C ILE A 187 1.22 10.14 -5.38
N PHE A 188 0.55 9.11 -4.92
CA PHE A 188 -0.42 9.19 -3.84
C PHE A 188 0.30 9.01 -2.52
N VAL A 189 0.01 9.86 -1.55
CA VAL A 189 0.70 9.89 -0.25
C VAL A 189 -0.32 9.92 0.86
N SER A 190 -0.22 9.01 1.81
CA SER A 190 -0.99 9.05 3.06
C SER A 190 -0.25 9.92 4.08
N ASN A 191 -0.99 10.84 4.73
CA ASN A 191 -0.45 11.77 5.71
C ASN A 191 -1.00 11.42 7.09
N VAL A 192 -0.16 10.81 7.92
CA VAL A 192 -0.60 10.19 9.16
C VAL A 192 -0.95 11.22 10.25
N LEU A 193 -0.35 12.40 10.26
CA LEU A 193 -0.63 13.43 11.26
C LEU A 193 -1.87 14.27 10.95
N SER A 194 -2.24 14.42 9.68
CA SER A 194 -3.43 15.18 9.28
C SER A 194 -4.65 14.34 8.92
N GLY A 195 -4.49 13.01 8.83
CA GLY A 195 -5.58 12.12 8.42
C GLY A 195 -6.05 12.36 7.00
N THR A 196 -5.12 12.67 6.08
CA THR A 196 -5.39 13.01 4.68
C THR A 196 -4.65 12.11 3.72
N VAL A 197 -5.10 12.10 2.46
CA VAL A 197 -4.38 11.52 1.32
C VAL A 197 -4.22 12.57 0.25
N THR A 198 -3.00 12.75 -0.21
CA THR A 198 -2.62 13.71 -1.25
C THR A 198 -2.18 12.99 -2.50
N ARG A 199 -2.50 13.55 -3.66
CA ARG A 199 -1.92 13.21 -4.96
C ARG A 199 -0.95 14.30 -5.39
N LEU A 200 0.27 13.92 -5.73
CA LEU A 200 1.27 14.76 -6.37
C LEU A 200 1.33 14.39 -7.85
N ASP A 201 1.03 15.32 -8.74
CA ASP A 201 1.29 15.17 -10.17
C ASP A 201 2.71 15.68 -10.43
N VAL A 202 3.61 14.83 -10.93
CA VAL A 202 5.03 15.14 -11.06
C VAL A 202 5.54 14.95 -12.49
N ALA A 203 6.50 15.78 -12.90
CA ALA A 203 7.32 15.54 -14.08
C ALA A 203 8.63 14.85 -13.65
N VAL A 204 8.99 13.79 -14.36
CA VAL A 204 10.20 13.00 -14.13
C VAL A 204 11.23 13.36 -15.18
N GLY A 205 12.18 14.21 -14.84
CA GLY A 205 13.27 14.62 -15.72
C GLY A 205 14.43 13.63 -15.68
N SER A 206 15.53 13.97 -16.34
CA SER A 206 16.74 13.14 -16.34
C SER A 206 17.58 13.30 -15.06
N THR A 207 17.40 14.38 -14.32
CA THR A 207 18.22 14.72 -13.14
C THR A 207 17.39 15.13 -11.92
N ASN A 208 16.08 15.27 -12.06
CA ASN A 208 15.20 15.73 -10.99
C ASN A 208 13.77 15.25 -11.19
N VAL A 209 13.00 15.27 -10.11
CA VAL A 209 11.54 15.15 -10.11
C VAL A 209 10.96 16.50 -9.71
N THR A 210 10.00 17.00 -10.49
CA THR A 210 9.38 18.31 -10.25
C THR A 210 7.90 18.14 -9.97
N VAL A 211 7.43 18.62 -8.83
CA VAL A 211 6.00 18.66 -8.51
C VAL A 211 5.33 19.72 -9.37
N LEU A 212 4.35 19.32 -10.16
CA LEU A 212 3.56 20.19 -11.04
C LEU A 212 2.27 20.64 -10.35
N ARG A 213 1.72 19.76 -9.51
CA ARG A 213 0.46 20.00 -8.81
C ARG A 213 0.34 19.11 -7.59
N GLU A 214 -0.24 19.65 -6.53
CA GLU A 214 -0.65 18.94 -5.33
C GLU A 214 -2.16 19.00 -5.18
N THR A 215 -2.78 17.89 -4.81
CA THR A 215 -4.23 17.79 -4.64
C THR A 215 -4.54 16.88 -3.46
N MET A 216 -5.15 17.40 -2.42
CA MET A 216 -5.74 16.55 -1.38
C MET A 216 -6.95 15.83 -2.00
N ILE A 217 -6.94 14.51 -2.04
CA ILE A 217 -7.98 13.69 -2.68
C ILE A 217 -8.90 12.99 -1.68
N ALA A 218 -8.43 12.78 -0.43
CA ALA A 218 -9.26 12.25 0.64
C ALA A 218 -8.84 12.83 2.00
N ARG A 219 -9.76 12.82 2.98
CA ARG A 219 -9.54 13.39 4.31
C ARG A 219 -10.46 12.77 5.36
N ASN A 220 -10.33 13.22 6.60
CA ASN A 220 -11.13 12.80 7.75
C ASN A 220 -10.86 11.36 8.20
N TYR A 221 -9.73 10.76 7.82
CA TYR A 221 -9.31 9.52 8.45
C TYR A 221 -9.03 9.77 9.93
N THR A 222 -9.43 8.83 10.78
CA THR A 222 -9.08 8.90 12.20
C THR A 222 -7.57 8.83 12.34
N HIS A 223 -7.00 9.75 13.12
CA HIS A 223 -5.56 9.82 13.36
C HIS A 223 -5.29 10.33 14.77
N ALA A 224 -4.24 9.83 15.40
CA ALA A 224 -3.85 10.24 16.75
C ALA A 224 -2.43 9.81 17.08
N PRO A 225 -1.72 10.53 17.96
CA PRO A 225 -0.53 10.01 18.64
C PRO A 225 -0.85 8.70 19.36
N ASN A 226 0.10 7.75 19.33
CA ASN A 226 -0.04 6.46 19.99
C ASN A 226 1.28 6.08 20.67
N ALA A 227 1.24 5.65 21.91
CA ALA A 227 2.45 5.35 22.69
C ALA A 227 3.16 4.06 22.20
N ALA A 228 2.42 3.11 21.62
CA ALA A 228 2.99 1.85 21.14
C ALA A 228 3.38 1.94 19.66
N ALA A 229 2.53 2.57 18.83
CA ALA A 229 2.70 2.64 17.37
C ALA A 229 3.20 4.01 16.88
N LEU A 230 3.76 4.85 17.76
CA LEU A 230 4.17 6.23 17.50
C LEU A 230 2.99 7.12 17.08
N VAL A 231 2.32 6.80 15.99
CA VAL A 231 1.13 7.48 15.46
C VAL A 231 0.27 6.49 14.70
N VAL A 232 -1.04 6.73 14.67
CA VAL A 232 -1.99 5.95 13.89
C VAL A 232 -2.80 6.87 12.99
N GLY A 233 -3.12 6.43 11.78
CA GLY A 233 -3.85 7.23 10.80
C GLY A 233 -4.10 6.45 9.50
N PRO A 234 -4.26 7.14 8.36
CA PRO A 234 -4.18 6.51 7.05
C PRO A 234 -2.75 6.06 6.81
N THR A 235 -2.57 4.83 6.38
CA THR A 235 -1.28 4.17 6.24
C THR A 235 -1.10 3.61 4.82
N GLY A 236 -1.23 2.30 4.62
CA GLY A 236 -0.95 1.64 3.36
C GLY A 236 -1.81 2.10 2.18
N LEU A 237 -1.21 2.20 1.02
CA LEU A 237 -1.86 2.63 -0.22
C LEU A 237 -1.66 1.61 -1.34
N ALA A 238 -2.73 1.31 -2.09
CA ALA A 238 -2.67 0.51 -3.31
C ALA A 238 -3.53 1.16 -4.40
N PHE A 239 -2.95 1.40 -5.58
CA PHE A 239 -3.65 2.05 -6.68
C PHE A 239 -4.01 1.07 -7.79
N ASP A 240 -5.29 0.98 -8.12
CA ASP A 240 -5.79 0.26 -9.28
C ASP A 240 -5.98 1.22 -10.46
N LYS A 241 -5.03 1.17 -11.40
CA LYS A 241 -5.05 1.99 -12.61
C LYS A 241 -6.25 1.67 -13.51
N ALA A 242 -6.69 0.40 -13.55
CA ALA A 242 -7.77 -0.02 -14.44
C ALA A 242 -9.13 0.58 -14.05
N THR A 243 -9.36 0.77 -12.76
CA THR A 243 -10.61 1.33 -12.23
C THR A 243 -10.49 2.75 -11.69
N ASP A 244 -9.29 3.37 -11.77
CA ASP A 244 -8.97 4.68 -11.17
C ASP A 244 -9.39 4.72 -9.69
N THR A 245 -9.01 3.67 -8.94
CA THR A 245 -9.38 3.53 -7.54
C THR A 245 -8.12 3.43 -6.68
N LEU A 246 -8.00 4.32 -5.70
CA LEU A 246 -6.99 4.22 -4.64
C LEU A 246 -7.61 3.55 -3.42
N TYR A 247 -7.01 2.44 -3.01
CA TYR A 247 -7.33 1.78 -1.75
C TYR A 247 -6.44 2.35 -0.64
N VAL A 248 -7.03 2.60 0.52
CA VAL A 248 -6.37 3.24 1.67
C VAL A 248 -6.61 2.39 2.91
N ALA A 249 -5.55 1.87 3.49
CA ALA A 249 -5.59 1.29 4.82
C ALA A 249 -5.64 2.43 5.86
N SER A 250 -6.48 2.28 6.88
CA SER A 250 -6.56 3.21 8.00
C SER A 250 -6.45 2.43 9.31
N THR A 251 -5.30 2.50 9.94
CA THR A 251 -4.99 1.79 11.18
C THR A 251 -5.97 2.15 12.28
N ALA A 252 -6.21 3.44 12.49
CA ALA A 252 -7.08 3.93 13.57
C ALA A 252 -8.57 3.68 13.31
N ASP A 253 -8.99 3.58 12.06
CA ASP A 253 -10.37 3.22 11.69
C ASP A 253 -10.57 1.71 11.65
N ASN A 254 -9.51 0.93 11.68
CA ASN A 254 -9.48 -0.52 11.48
C ASN A 254 -10.27 -0.94 10.23
N ALA A 255 -9.97 -0.30 9.10
CA ALA A 255 -10.71 -0.48 7.85
C ALA A 255 -9.86 -0.16 6.62
N ILE A 256 -10.26 -0.73 5.48
CA ILE A 256 -9.75 -0.36 4.16
C ILE A 256 -10.85 0.41 3.43
N PHE A 257 -10.47 1.52 2.82
CA PHE A 257 -11.37 2.40 2.07
C PHE A 257 -10.98 2.46 0.59
N ALA A 258 -11.97 2.66 -0.29
CA ALA A 258 -11.77 2.91 -1.73
C ALA A 258 -12.10 4.37 -2.06
N VAL A 259 -11.12 5.09 -2.60
CA VAL A 259 -11.26 6.44 -3.15
C VAL A 259 -11.32 6.33 -4.67
N LYS A 260 -12.51 6.50 -5.22
CA LYS A 260 -12.74 6.41 -6.68
C LYS A 260 -12.36 7.69 -7.40
N ASN A 261 -12.00 7.57 -8.70
CA ASN A 261 -11.53 8.68 -9.55
C ASN A 261 -10.31 9.40 -8.94
N ALA A 262 -9.39 8.66 -8.37
CA ALA A 262 -8.25 9.21 -7.61
C ALA A 262 -7.33 10.07 -8.48
N VAL A 263 -7.11 9.67 -9.75
CA VAL A 263 -6.35 10.42 -10.76
C VAL A 263 -7.07 11.71 -11.18
N HIS A 264 -8.39 11.66 -11.28
CA HIS A 264 -9.20 12.77 -11.78
C HIS A 264 -9.77 13.67 -10.68
N ALA A 265 -9.53 13.34 -9.41
CA ALA A 265 -9.99 14.14 -8.28
C ALA A 265 -9.45 15.57 -8.36
N THR A 266 -10.33 16.55 -8.18
CA THR A 266 -10.01 17.98 -8.08
C THR A 266 -10.14 18.54 -6.68
N GLY A 267 -10.49 17.71 -5.71
CA GLY A 267 -10.63 18.03 -4.30
C GLY A 267 -10.93 16.79 -3.47
N ALA A 268 -10.83 16.92 -2.17
CA ALA A 268 -10.95 15.82 -1.23
C ALA A 268 -12.40 15.33 -1.08
N VAL A 269 -12.58 14.02 -1.20
CA VAL A 269 -13.74 13.33 -0.61
C VAL A 269 -13.50 13.09 0.89
N SER A 270 -14.52 12.67 1.63
CA SER A 270 -14.30 12.05 2.93
C SER A 270 -13.65 10.68 2.69
N LYS A 271 -13.28 9.90 3.70
CA LYS A 271 -12.50 8.63 3.65
C LYS A 271 -12.68 7.74 2.41
N GLY A 272 -13.66 8.01 1.53
CA GLY A 272 -14.08 7.10 0.48
C GLY A 272 -15.14 6.12 0.98
N VAL A 273 -15.25 4.96 0.30
CA VAL A 273 -16.19 3.89 0.67
C VAL A 273 -15.42 2.80 1.41
N SER A 274 -15.88 2.39 2.60
CA SER A 274 -15.30 1.24 3.29
C SER A 274 -15.57 -0.03 2.48
N VAL A 275 -14.49 -0.75 2.14
CA VAL A 275 -14.55 -2.00 1.37
C VAL A 275 -14.23 -3.22 2.21
N PHE A 276 -13.42 -3.08 3.25
CA PHE A 276 -13.08 -4.17 4.15
C PHE A 276 -12.99 -3.66 5.59
N SER A 277 -13.72 -4.30 6.50
CA SER A 277 -13.73 -4.04 7.94
C SER A 277 -14.20 -5.33 8.63
N ASP A 278 -13.37 -6.36 8.55
CA ASP A 278 -13.63 -7.72 9.01
C ASP A 278 -12.92 -7.97 10.35
N PRO A 279 -13.33 -8.90 11.19
CA PRO A 279 -12.65 -9.26 12.44
C PRO A 279 -11.19 -9.71 12.28
N HIS A 280 -10.77 -10.19 11.10
CA HIS A 280 -9.37 -10.52 10.80
C HIS A 280 -8.49 -9.28 10.62
N LEU A 281 -9.09 -8.08 10.45
CA LEU A 281 -8.35 -6.83 10.33
C LEU A 281 -8.05 -6.25 11.73
N ARG A 282 -6.79 -6.01 12.01
CA ARG A 282 -6.30 -5.53 13.33
C ARG A 282 -5.24 -4.46 13.14
N GLY A 283 -5.71 -3.23 12.88
CA GLY A 283 -4.84 -2.08 12.65
C GLY A 283 -4.01 -2.17 11.38
N PRO A 284 -4.63 -2.20 10.18
CA PRO A 284 -3.92 -2.40 8.92
C PRO A 284 -2.85 -1.33 8.70
N LEU A 285 -1.67 -1.74 8.23
CA LEU A 285 -0.50 -0.90 7.95
C LEU A 285 -0.22 -0.84 6.44
N ALA A 286 0.64 -1.71 5.91
CA ALA A 286 0.90 -1.76 4.47
C ALA A 286 -0.32 -2.24 3.69
N LEU A 287 -0.42 -1.84 2.42
CA LEU A 287 -1.48 -2.30 1.52
C LEU A 287 -0.92 -2.42 0.10
N ARG A 288 -1.03 -3.60 -0.51
CA ARG A 288 -0.57 -3.85 -1.89
C ARG A 288 -1.50 -4.84 -2.59
N PHE A 289 -1.49 -4.80 -3.91
CA PHE A 289 -2.11 -5.87 -4.69
C PHE A 289 -1.26 -7.13 -4.68
N ALA A 290 -1.86 -8.28 -4.44
CA ALA A 290 -1.23 -9.56 -4.68
C ALA A 290 -1.19 -9.87 -6.19
N PRO A 291 -0.27 -10.75 -6.66
CA PRO A 291 -0.21 -11.17 -8.06
C PRO A 291 -1.50 -11.81 -8.59
N ASN A 292 -2.36 -12.31 -7.73
CA ASN A 292 -3.68 -12.87 -8.08
C ASN A 292 -4.80 -11.80 -8.17
N GLY A 293 -4.49 -10.51 -7.96
CA GLY A 293 -5.43 -9.39 -8.02
C GLY A 293 -6.19 -9.10 -6.72
N ASN A 294 -5.99 -9.89 -5.67
CA ASN A 294 -6.51 -9.59 -4.33
C ASN A 294 -5.67 -8.47 -3.68
N LEU A 295 -6.13 -7.97 -2.55
CA LEU A 295 -5.39 -7.02 -1.71
C LEU A 295 -4.75 -7.75 -0.53
N LEU A 296 -3.54 -7.31 -0.16
CA LEU A 296 -2.79 -7.77 1.00
C LEU A 296 -2.59 -6.60 1.95
N THR A 297 -2.80 -6.81 3.24
CA THR A 297 -2.48 -5.83 4.29
C THR A 297 -1.78 -6.51 5.46
N ALA A 298 -0.78 -5.84 6.03
CA ALA A 298 -0.18 -6.25 7.30
C ALA A 298 -1.03 -5.74 8.46
N ASN A 299 -1.30 -6.56 9.46
CA ASN A 299 -1.90 -6.12 10.71
C ASN A 299 -0.82 -5.51 11.62
N GLY A 300 -1.09 -4.32 12.17
CA GLY A 300 -0.15 -3.58 13.00
C GLY A 300 0.02 -4.20 14.39
N ASP A 301 1.26 -4.39 14.81
CA ASP A 301 1.64 -4.97 16.09
C ASP A 301 0.98 -4.32 17.31
N ALA A 302 0.88 -3.00 17.29
CA ALA A 302 0.26 -2.23 18.37
C ALA A 302 -1.25 -2.54 18.58
N PHE A 303 -1.91 -3.11 17.59
CA PHE A 303 -3.35 -3.41 17.58
C PHE A 303 -3.66 -4.88 17.45
N ASN A 304 -2.71 -5.67 16.94
CA ASN A 304 -2.90 -7.11 16.78
C ASN A 304 -2.71 -7.82 18.12
N ALA A 305 -3.81 -8.26 18.71
CA ALA A 305 -3.81 -9.00 19.96
C ALA A 305 -4.10 -10.50 19.75
N ASP A 306 -4.06 -11.00 18.50
CA ASP A 306 -4.33 -12.41 18.24
C ASP A 306 -3.10 -13.29 18.51
N PRO A 307 -3.13 -14.16 19.55
CA PRO A 307 -2.03 -15.04 19.84
C PRO A 307 -1.87 -16.20 18.85
N LEU A 308 -2.86 -16.42 17.97
CA LEU A 308 -2.81 -17.46 16.94
C LEU A 308 -2.19 -16.95 15.63
N HIS A 309 -2.33 -15.65 15.39
CA HIS A 309 -1.79 -14.95 14.22
C HIS A 309 -1.09 -13.67 14.69
N PRO A 310 0.08 -13.79 15.31
CA PRO A 310 0.72 -12.64 15.98
C PRO A 310 1.42 -11.67 15.02
N SER A 311 1.68 -12.08 13.78
CA SER A 311 2.47 -11.32 12.79
C SER A 311 1.94 -11.60 11.38
N GLU A 312 0.74 -11.12 11.10
CA GLU A 312 -0.03 -11.61 9.97
C GLU A 312 -0.16 -10.65 8.81
N ILE A 313 -0.28 -11.24 7.62
CA ILE A 313 -0.79 -10.62 6.41
C ILE A 313 -2.21 -11.14 6.18
N VAL A 314 -3.15 -10.24 5.98
CA VAL A 314 -4.54 -10.54 5.62
C VAL A 314 -4.73 -10.34 4.13
N GLU A 315 -5.26 -11.37 3.46
CA GLU A 315 -5.65 -11.32 2.05
C GLU A 315 -7.17 -11.19 1.93
N PHE A 316 -7.61 -10.25 1.11
CA PHE A 316 -9.04 -10.00 0.83
C PHE A 316 -9.25 -9.54 -0.61
N THR A 317 -10.46 -9.74 -1.12
CA THR A 317 -10.80 -9.30 -2.48
C THR A 317 -11.07 -7.78 -2.52
N THR A 318 -11.00 -7.17 -3.70
CA THR A 318 -11.24 -5.73 -3.89
C THR A 318 -12.67 -5.29 -3.58
N ASP A 319 -13.61 -6.24 -3.44
CA ASP A 319 -14.99 -6.01 -3.01
C ASP A 319 -15.23 -6.37 -1.53
N GLY A 320 -14.16 -6.75 -0.79
CA GLY A 320 -14.17 -6.91 0.66
C GLY A 320 -14.44 -8.32 1.16
N GLY A 321 -14.32 -9.35 0.33
CA GLY A 321 -14.38 -10.74 0.75
C GLY A 321 -13.07 -11.20 1.41
N PHE A 322 -13.09 -11.65 2.65
CA PHE A 322 -11.95 -12.31 3.28
C PHE A 322 -11.55 -13.57 2.49
N VAL A 323 -10.25 -13.72 2.26
CA VAL A 323 -9.68 -14.87 1.55
C VAL A 323 -8.86 -15.73 2.50
N ARG A 324 -7.92 -15.11 3.21
CA ARG A 324 -6.98 -15.82 4.08
C ARG A 324 -6.19 -14.84 4.95
N GLU A 325 -5.64 -15.36 6.05
CA GLU A 325 -4.53 -14.76 6.80
C GLU A 325 -3.36 -15.76 6.89
N TYR A 326 -2.13 -15.26 7.02
CA TYR A 326 -0.94 -16.08 7.21
C TYR A 326 0.15 -15.30 7.94
N ASP A 327 0.93 -16.02 8.75
CA ASP A 327 1.97 -15.41 9.57
C ASP A 327 3.27 -15.23 8.78
N VAL A 328 3.93 -14.10 9.00
CA VAL A 328 5.29 -13.81 8.53
C VAL A 328 6.31 -14.36 9.51
N ASP A 329 6.03 -14.19 10.80
CA ASP A 329 6.84 -14.67 11.93
C ASP A 329 5.93 -15.18 13.04
N SER A 330 6.51 -15.92 13.98
CA SER A 330 5.80 -16.44 15.16
C SER A 330 5.77 -15.46 16.34
N SER A 331 6.44 -14.32 16.23
CA SER A 331 6.49 -13.28 17.25
C SER A 331 5.49 -12.16 16.94
N PRO A 332 4.87 -11.53 17.94
CA PRO A 332 3.94 -10.43 17.70
C PRO A 332 4.58 -9.25 16.96
N GLY A 333 3.90 -8.73 15.96
CA GLY A 333 4.23 -7.47 15.31
C GLY A 333 5.25 -7.54 14.18
N GLY A 334 5.64 -8.72 13.70
CA GLY A 334 6.66 -8.84 12.65
C GLY A 334 6.23 -8.39 11.26
N ALA A 335 4.96 -8.50 10.91
CA ALA A 335 4.49 -8.13 9.58
C ALA A 335 4.33 -6.61 9.43
N PHE A 336 5.07 -5.99 8.51
CA PHE A 336 5.01 -4.54 8.30
C PHE A 336 4.89 -4.15 6.82
N GLY A 337 5.98 -3.75 6.18
CA GLY A 337 5.98 -3.35 4.77
C GLY A 337 5.74 -4.53 3.83
N ILE A 338 4.97 -4.32 2.78
CA ILE A 338 4.72 -5.28 1.71
C ILE A 338 4.98 -4.58 0.38
N ASP A 339 5.61 -5.27 -0.58
CA ASP A 339 5.60 -4.87 -1.98
C ASP A 339 5.48 -6.06 -2.91
N THR A 340 4.94 -5.82 -4.09
CA THR A 340 4.68 -6.85 -5.11
C THR A 340 4.95 -6.30 -6.49
N VAL A 341 5.41 -7.17 -7.40
CA VAL A 341 5.46 -6.87 -8.83
C VAL A 341 4.67 -7.92 -9.61
N LEU A 342 4.04 -7.50 -10.70
CA LEU A 342 3.19 -8.36 -11.53
C LEU A 342 3.92 -8.85 -12.79
N GLU A 343 5.23 -8.79 -12.82
CA GLU A 343 6.07 -9.20 -13.94
C GLU A 343 6.35 -10.71 -13.85
N GLU A 344 5.96 -11.45 -14.89
CA GLU A 344 6.16 -12.91 -14.95
C GLU A 344 7.64 -13.32 -14.89
N ASP A 345 8.54 -12.46 -15.40
CA ASP A 345 9.97 -12.71 -15.48
C ASP A 345 10.74 -12.23 -14.23
N ALA A 346 10.07 -11.64 -13.24
CA ALA A 346 10.73 -11.16 -12.03
C ALA A 346 11.31 -12.34 -11.23
N ALA A 347 12.57 -12.22 -10.80
CA ALA A 347 13.22 -13.23 -9.96
C ALA A 347 12.50 -13.38 -8.61
N PHE A 348 12.01 -12.24 -8.08
CA PHE A 348 11.09 -12.17 -6.95
C PHE A 348 9.97 -11.20 -7.31
N ASN A 349 8.76 -11.51 -6.90
CA ASN A 349 7.58 -10.68 -7.15
C ASN A 349 6.74 -10.42 -5.89
N TYR A 350 7.22 -10.85 -4.74
CA TYR A 350 6.66 -10.57 -3.44
C TYR A 350 7.79 -10.31 -2.43
N ALA A 351 7.65 -9.25 -1.69
CA ALA A 351 8.55 -8.86 -0.61
C ALA A 351 7.73 -8.46 0.61
N VAL A 352 8.14 -8.88 1.79
CA VAL A 352 7.55 -8.49 3.06
C VAL A 352 8.64 -8.23 4.09
N ILE A 353 8.41 -7.25 4.92
CA ILE A 353 9.27 -6.89 6.05
C ILE A 353 8.80 -7.63 7.31
N ASP A 354 9.79 -8.17 8.02
CA ASP A 354 9.68 -8.65 9.38
C ASP A 354 10.50 -7.72 10.28
N ASP A 355 9.84 -6.82 10.99
CA ASP A 355 10.50 -5.81 11.80
C ASP A 355 10.98 -6.35 13.15
N VAL A 356 10.42 -7.43 13.66
CA VAL A 356 10.87 -8.10 14.89
C VAL A 356 12.25 -8.73 14.69
N THR A 357 12.45 -9.41 13.56
CA THR A 357 13.73 -10.07 13.24
C THR A 357 14.66 -9.20 12.42
N ASN A 358 14.20 -8.01 12.00
CA ASN A 358 14.91 -7.10 11.09
C ASN A 358 15.31 -7.76 9.77
N ASN A 359 14.37 -8.47 9.18
CA ASN A 359 14.59 -9.21 7.94
C ASN A 359 13.67 -8.75 6.81
N LEU A 360 14.21 -8.79 5.61
CA LEU A 360 13.47 -8.80 4.35
C LEU A 360 13.21 -10.25 3.97
N SER A 361 11.96 -10.57 3.73
CA SER A 361 11.52 -11.85 3.18
C SER A 361 11.05 -11.65 1.74
N VAL A 362 11.64 -12.39 0.80
CA VAL A 362 11.28 -12.32 -0.63
C VAL A 362 10.89 -13.71 -1.16
N SER A 363 10.02 -13.70 -2.14
CA SER A 363 9.61 -14.92 -2.83
C SER A 363 9.28 -14.69 -4.30
N HIS A 364 9.30 -15.76 -5.07
CA HIS A 364 8.72 -15.79 -6.42
C HIS A 364 7.44 -16.62 -6.40
N GLN A 365 6.37 -16.02 -6.90
CA GLN A 365 5.06 -16.66 -7.01
C GLN A 365 4.62 -16.66 -8.47
N PRO A 366 3.99 -17.74 -8.97
CA PRO A 366 3.41 -17.72 -10.30
C PRO A 366 2.36 -16.61 -10.41
N VAL A 367 2.51 -15.75 -11.40
CA VAL A 367 1.47 -14.78 -11.78
C VAL A 367 0.43 -15.57 -12.59
N LYS A 368 -0.83 -15.52 -12.21
CA LYS A 368 -1.92 -16.25 -12.89
C LYS A 368 -2.60 -15.39 -13.93
#